data_8225c032f8db7bcf2d180104311b0b7c
#
_entry.id   8225c032f8db7bcf2d180104311b0b7c
#
_cell.length_a   1.000
_cell.length_b   1.000
_cell.length_c   1.000
_cell.angle_alpha   90.00
_cell.angle_beta   90.00
_cell.angle_gamma   90.00
#
_symmetry.space_group_name_H-M   'P 1'
#
loop_
_entity.id
_entity.type
_entity.pdbx_description
1 polymer ?
#
loop_
_entity_poly.entity_id
_entity_poly.type
_entity_poly.pdbx_seq_one_letter_code
_entity_poly.pdbx_strand_id
1 'polypeptide(L)'
;IHEGHINILKTANKYGEVIVGLLTDEAIASYKNIPHLNFNRRKIIIKNIKYVKKVIPQRTLDYVENLNLIKPDYVVHGDDWKTGIQKKTRERVVKTLRKWSGRLIEPKYTKNISSTIIKNKILEIGTAPQNRVSRLKRLMNSKRIVRILESHNSLTGLIIENLKVKKKQAYHEYDGMWSSSLTDSATKGKPDNSSVDFSSRISSLNDMMDVTTKPLIFDADNGGQIEHLSFLVRSLERSGVSAIIMEDKIGLKKNSLFSNQKDAKQDKPEIFSKKIRQVCNSRQSDDFLVIARIESFILGKGLKDALKRAEIYSKAGADAI
;
A
#
# COMPACT_ATOMS: atom_id res chain seq x y z
N ILE A 1 17.34 -3.51 5.77
CA ILE A 1 18.80 -3.36 5.99
C ILE A 1 19.41 -4.75 5.89
N HIS A 2 20.54 -4.87 5.22
CA HIS A 2 21.29 -6.12 5.02
C HIS A 2 22.79 -5.80 5.04
N GLU A 3 23.62 -6.84 5.02
CA GLU A 3 25.07 -6.76 5.09
C GLU A 3 25.68 -5.71 4.12
N GLY A 4 25.19 -5.62 2.88
CA GLY A 4 25.64 -4.61 1.93
C GLY A 4 25.51 -3.18 2.45
N HIS A 5 24.43 -2.85 3.17
CA HIS A 5 24.28 -1.52 3.79
C HIS A 5 25.29 -1.34 4.94
N ILE A 6 25.53 -2.39 5.74
CA ILE A 6 26.52 -2.33 6.83
C ILE A 6 27.93 -2.11 6.27
N ASN A 7 28.29 -2.76 5.16
CA ASN A 7 29.58 -2.60 4.50
C ASN A 7 29.78 -1.16 3.97
N ILE A 8 28.73 -0.53 3.42
CA ILE A 8 28.75 0.89 3.04
C ILE A 8 29.00 1.78 4.25
N LEU A 9 28.26 1.59 5.35
CA LEU A 9 28.40 2.37 6.58
C LEU A 9 29.79 2.18 7.21
N LYS A 10 30.30 0.95 7.25
CA LYS A 10 31.66 0.64 7.71
C LYS A 10 32.72 1.34 6.87
N THR A 11 32.51 1.38 5.54
CA THR A 11 33.40 2.10 4.63
C THR A 11 33.32 3.61 4.87
N ALA A 12 32.14 4.17 4.99
CA ALA A 12 31.93 5.60 5.27
C ALA A 12 32.62 6.04 6.59
N ASN A 13 32.52 5.22 7.63
CA ASN A 13 33.14 5.48 8.94
C ASN A 13 34.67 5.60 8.90
N LYS A 14 35.34 5.11 7.84
CA LYS A 14 36.80 5.30 7.66
C LYS A 14 37.16 6.72 7.23
N TYR A 15 36.19 7.48 6.71
CA TYR A 15 36.38 8.84 6.22
C TYR A 15 35.86 9.92 7.17
N GLY A 16 35.18 9.56 8.25
CA GLY A 16 34.68 10.51 9.24
C GLY A 16 33.33 10.13 9.86
N GLU A 17 32.67 11.09 10.46
CA GLU A 17 31.34 10.92 11.06
C GLU A 17 30.29 10.63 9.99
N VAL A 18 29.51 9.58 10.20
CA VAL A 18 28.53 9.11 9.20
C VAL A 18 27.16 9.72 9.45
N ILE A 19 26.70 10.50 8.47
CA ILE A 19 25.31 10.98 8.38
C ILE A 19 24.59 10.17 7.31
N VAL A 20 23.51 9.50 7.65
CA VAL A 20 22.74 8.70 6.71
C VAL A 20 21.52 9.45 6.19
N GLY A 21 21.48 9.72 4.90
CA GLY A 21 20.27 10.13 4.19
C GLY A 21 19.35 8.93 3.98
N LEU A 22 18.27 8.83 4.76
CA LEU A 22 17.33 7.73 4.67
C LEU A 22 16.13 8.12 3.80
N LEU A 23 15.93 7.43 2.68
CA LEU A 23 14.77 7.66 1.81
C LEU A 23 13.46 7.48 2.57
N THR A 24 12.54 8.46 2.44
CA THR A 24 11.18 8.36 2.97
C THR A 24 10.36 7.31 2.21
N ASP A 25 9.19 6.92 2.72
CA ASP A 25 8.33 5.95 2.04
C ASP A 25 7.81 6.53 0.71
N GLU A 26 7.52 7.84 0.65
CA GLU A 26 7.12 8.55 -0.56
C GLU A 26 8.25 8.56 -1.61
N ALA A 27 9.48 8.87 -1.17
CA ALA A 27 10.64 8.86 -2.06
C ALA A 27 10.88 7.47 -2.68
N ILE A 28 10.72 6.42 -1.90
CA ILE A 28 10.84 5.03 -2.39
C ILE A 28 9.66 4.68 -3.31
N ALA A 29 8.43 5.06 -2.95
CA ALA A 29 7.23 4.79 -3.75
C ALA A 29 7.28 5.43 -5.14
N SER A 30 8.08 6.49 -5.33
CA SER A 30 8.24 7.16 -6.62
C SER A 30 8.94 6.31 -7.69
N TYR A 31 9.71 5.27 -7.31
CA TYR A 31 10.48 4.47 -8.28
C TYR A 31 10.42 2.96 -8.06
N LYS A 32 9.97 2.49 -6.89
CA LYS A 32 9.81 1.06 -6.58
C LYS A 32 8.77 0.84 -5.49
N ASN A 33 8.49 -0.43 -5.17
CA ASN A 33 7.59 -0.79 -4.07
C ASN A 33 8.09 -0.28 -2.73
N ILE A 34 7.14 0.17 -1.88
CA ILE A 34 7.45 0.58 -0.51
C ILE A 34 8.07 -0.58 0.28
N PRO A 35 8.99 -0.29 1.20
CA PRO A 35 9.60 -1.29 2.07
C PRO A 35 8.58 -1.91 3.03
N HIS A 36 8.84 -3.11 3.53
CA HIS A 36 8.03 -3.74 4.58
C HIS A 36 8.03 -2.91 5.86
N LEU A 37 9.19 -2.38 6.27
CA LEU A 37 9.31 -1.47 7.40
C LEU A 37 9.07 -0.03 6.95
N ASN A 38 8.20 0.71 7.65
CA ASN A 38 7.97 2.13 7.40
C ASN A 38 9.21 2.98 7.75
N PHE A 39 9.20 4.25 7.34
CA PHE A 39 10.32 5.17 7.55
C PHE A 39 10.79 5.22 9.01
N ASN A 40 9.87 5.33 9.98
CA ASN A 40 10.22 5.46 11.39
C ASN A 40 10.91 4.21 11.94
N ARG A 41 10.41 3.01 11.62
CA ARG A 41 11.05 1.75 12.01
C ARG A 41 12.43 1.61 11.38
N ARG A 42 12.57 1.94 10.09
CA ARG A 42 13.86 1.94 9.41
C ARG A 42 14.84 2.95 10.03
N LYS A 43 14.36 4.15 10.41
CA LYS A 43 15.15 5.18 11.07
C LYS A 43 15.68 4.72 12.42
N ILE A 44 14.82 4.08 13.25
CA ILE A 44 15.23 3.52 14.55
C ILE A 44 16.36 2.50 14.36
N ILE A 45 16.21 1.55 13.42
CA ILE A 45 17.23 0.53 13.16
C ILE A 45 18.55 1.17 12.74
N ILE A 46 18.52 2.09 11.76
CA ILE A 46 19.75 2.73 11.25
C ILE A 46 20.42 3.58 12.32
N LYS A 47 19.64 4.33 13.12
CA LYS A 47 20.19 5.19 14.19
C LYS A 47 20.99 4.38 15.23
N ASN A 48 20.64 3.11 15.43
CA ASN A 48 21.30 2.22 16.40
C ASN A 48 22.43 1.37 15.79
N ILE A 49 22.83 1.64 14.53
CA ILE A 49 24.02 1.01 13.94
C ILE A 49 25.26 1.73 14.44
N LYS A 50 26.22 0.98 14.98
CA LYS A 50 27.48 1.45 15.57
C LYS A 50 28.20 2.59 14.81
N TYR A 51 28.09 2.60 13.49
CA TYR A 51 28.81 3.56 12.64
C TYR A 51 28.03 4.84 12.35
N VAL A 52 26.75 4.95 12.76
CA VAL A 52 25.87 6.04 12.37
C VAL A 52 25.80 7.09 13.46
N LYS A 53 26.21 8.31 13.15
CA LYS A 53 26.11 9.47 14.05
C LYS A 53 24.73 10.13 13.97
N LYS A 54 24.20 10.29 12.76
CA LYS A 54 22.93 10.98 12.52
C LYS A 54 22.17 10.38 11.34
N VAL A 55 20.84 10.40 11.41
CA VAL A 55 19.94 10.00 10.32
C VAL A 55 19.07 11.19 9.94
N ILE A 56 19.06 11.56 8.68
CA ILE A 56 18.22 12.62 8.12
C ILE A 56 17.26 12.04 7.07
N PRO A 57 16.06 12.63 6.91
CA PRO A 57 15.15 12.20 5.87
C PRO A 57 15.67 12.61 4.48
N GLN A 58 15.64 11.68 3.52
CA GLN A 58 15.87 11.91 2.11
C GLN A 58 14.52 11.84 1.40
N ARG A 59 13.94 13.00 1.10
CA ARG A 59 12.55 13.13 0.64
C ARG A 59 12.35 12.82 -0.84
N THR A 60 13.43 12.85 -1.62
CA THR A 60 13.42 12.58 -3.08
C THR A 60 14.61 11.74 -3.47
N LEU A 61 14.64 11.24 -4.71
CA LEU A 61 15.83 10.58 -5.28
C LEU A 61 16.95 11.57 -5.62
N ASP A 62 16.66 12.87 -5.62
CA ASP A 62 17.66 13.91 -5.81
C ASP A 62 18.30 14.28 -4.47
N TYR A 63 19.59 14.06 -4.33
CA TYR A 63 20.31 14.29 -3.08
C TYR A 63 20.77 15.75 -2.91
N VAL A 64 20.61 16.59 -3.94
CA VAL A 64 21.17 17.96 -3.99
C VAL A 64 20.77 18.82 -2.81
N GLU A 65 19.51 18.74 -2.37
CA GLU A 65 19.01 19.51 -1.22
C GLU A 65 19.79 19.18 0.07
N ASN A 66 19.85 17.90 0.43
CA ASN A 66 20.58 17.45 1.61
C ASN A 66 22.09 17.68 1.49
N LEU A 67 22.65 17.53 0.29
CA LEU A 67 24.06 17.79 0.06
C LEU A 67 24.42 19.27 0.23
N ASN A 68 23.59 20.19 -0.25
CA ASN A 68 23.79 21.62 -0.07
C ASN A 68 23.67 22.05 1.42
N LEU A 69 22.77 21.37 2.16
CA LEU A 69 22.56 21.63 3.59
C LEU A 69 23.76 21.16 4.44
N ILE A 70 24.29 19.98 4.14
CA ILE A 70 25.33 19.33 4.96
C ILE A 70 26.73 19.71 4.49
N LYS A 71 26.93 19.88 3.18
CA LYS A 71 28.23 20.06 2.51
C LYS A 71 29.27 19.02 2.95
N PRO A 72 28.98 17.72 2.77
CA PRO A 72 29.87 16.67 3.28
C PRO A 72 31.18 16.63 2.47
N ASP A 73 32.29 16.31 3.16
CA ASP A 73 33.58 16.07 2.47
C ASP A 73 33.53 14.83 1.59
N TYR A 74 32.78 13.82 2.02
CA TYR A 74 32.63 12.57 1.30
C TYR A 74 31.15 12.14 1.19
N VAL A 75 30.76 11.69 0.02
CA VAL A 75 29.52 10.89 -0.18
C VAL A 75 29.94 9.47 -0.45
N VAL A 76 29.40 8.50 0.30
CA VAL A 76 29.69 7.09 0.12
C VAL A 76 28.40 6.37 -0.34
N HIS A 77 28.46 5.75 -1.50
CA HIS A 77 27.33 4.99 -2.08
C HIS A 77 27.86 3.76 -2.82
N GLY A 78 27.11 2.66 -2.84
CA GLY A 78 27.47 1.49 -3.63
C GLY A 78 27.56 1.83 -5.12
N ASP A 79 28.36 1.09 -5.88
CA ASP A 79 28.59 1.36 -7.31
C ASP A 79 27.43 0.91 -8.23
N ASP A 80 26.35 0.35 -7.63
CA ASP A 80 25.16 -0.11 -8.34
C ASP A 80 24.34 1.01 -9.02
N TRP A 81 24.52 2.27 -8.63
CA TRP A 81 23.85 3.42 -9.25
C TRP A 81 24.55 4.00 -10.49
N LYS A 82 25.68 3.42 -10.90
CA LYS A 82 26.37 3.80 -12.15
C LYS A 82 25.52 3.55 -13.40
N THR A 83 24.56 2.66 -13.27
CA THR A 83 23.62 2.27 -14.33
C THR A 83 22.17 2.39 -13.86
N GLY A 84 21.21 2.34 -14.79
CA GLY A 84 19.78 2.33 -14.45
C GLY A 84 19.21 3.69 -14.03
N ILE A 85 18.17 3.64 -13.19
CA ILE A 85 17.35 4.82 -12.80
C ILE A 85 18.16 5.86 -12.04
N GLN A 86 19.09 5.44 -11.23
CA GLN A 86 19.87 6.32 -10.35
C GLN A 86 21.11 6.94 -11.01
N LYS A 87 21.43 6.62 -12.26
CA LYS A 87 22.56 7.22 -12.99
C LYS A 87 22.52 8.75 -12.99
N LYS A 88 21.36 9.33 -13.26
CA LYS A 88 21.16 10.79 -13.23
C LYS A 88 21.37 11.40 -11.83
N THR A 89 20.96 10.68 -10.79
CA THR A 89 21.19 11.09 -9.40
C THR A 89 22.68 11.13 -9.10
N ARG A 90 23.43 10.09 -9.50
CA ARG A 90 24.89 10.05 -9.37
C ARG A 90 25.58 11.23 -10.05
N GLU A 91 25.20 11.54 -11.29
CA GLU A 91 25.76 12.68 -12.03
C GLU A 91 25.52 14.02 -11.31
N ARG A 92 24.33 14.22 -10.76
CA ARG A 92 23.97 15.39 -9.96
C ARG A 92 24.78 15.47 -8.66
N VAL A 93 24.96 14.35 -7.96
CA VAL A 93 25.79 14.27 -6.74
C VAL A 93 27.22 14.69 -7.05
N VAL A 94 27.85 14.14 -8.09
CA VAL A 94 29.22 14.49 -8.52
C VAL A 94 29.32 15.98 -8.84
N LYS A 95 28.36 16.53 -9.61
CA LYS A 95 28.33 17.97 -9.95
C LYS A 95 28.17 18.84 -8.72
N THR A 96 27.35 18.40 -7.76
CA THR A 96 27.10 19.18 -6.53
C THR A 96 28.30 19.19 -5.59
N LEU A 97 28.96 18.04 -5.39
CA LEU A 97 30.15 17.90 -4.57
C LEU A 97 31.32 18.80 -5.03
N ARG A 98 31.47 18.97 -6.35
CA ARG A 98 32.50 19.85 -6.93
C ARG A 98 32.44 21.30 -6.43
N LYS A 99 31.28 21.77 -5.95
CA LYS A 99 31.08 23.15 -5.47
C LYS A 99 31.88 23.47 -4.21
N TRP A 100 32.27 22.45 -3.44
CA TRP A 100 33.07 22.60 -2.20
C TRP A 100 34.18 21.56 -2.07
N SER A 101 34.67 21.05 -3.21
CA SER A 101 35.76 20.05 -3.29
C SER A 101 35.45 18.70 -2.61
N GLY A 102 34.16 18.39 -2.39
CA GLY A 102 33.71 17.11 -1.84
C GLY A 102 33.97 15.95 -2.83
N ARG A 103 34.10 14.73 -2.33
CA ARG A 103 34.45 13.54 -3.10
C ARG A 103 33.37 12.45 -2.99
N LEU A 104 33.18 11.70 -4.08
CA LEU A 104 32.35 10.52 -4.12
C LEU A 104 33.21 9.25 -3.97
N ILE A 105 32.86 8.40 -3.01
CA ILE A 105 33.48 7.10 -2.75
C ILE A 105 32.46 6.02 -3.13
N GLU A 106 32.84 5.10 -4.01
CA GLU A 106 31.96 4.05 -4.55
C GLU A 106 32.54 2.65 -4.28
N PRO A 107 32.35 2.09 -3.07
CA PRO A 107 32.75 0.73 -2.81
C PRO A 107 31.97 -0.26 -3.68
N LYS A 108 32.61 -1.38 -4.03
CA LYS A 108 31.97 -2.43 -4.82
C LYS A 108 30.71 -2.95 -4.12
N TYR A 109 29.67 -3.16 -4.91
CA TYR A 109 28.41 -3.73 -4.44
C TYR A 109 28.64 -5.15 -3.88
N THR A 110 28.07 -5.43 -2.71
CA THR A 110 28.15 -6.76 -2.08
C THR A 110 27.28 -7.73 -2.87
N LYS A 111 27.92 -8.67 -3.59
CA LYS A 111 27.22 -9.70 -4.38
C LYS A 111 26.45 -10.65 -3.46
N ASN A 112 25.40 -11.27 -4.01
CA ASN A 112 24.55 -12.30 -3.37
C ASN A 112 23.68 -11.84 -2.17
N ILE A 113 23.67 -10.56 -1.83
CA ILE A 113 22.78 -10.03 -0.80
C ILE A 113 22.14 -8.75 -1.35
N SER A 114 20.90 -8.87 -1.83
CA SER A 114 20.13 -7.73 -2.29
C SER A 114 18.75 -7.70 -1.61
N SER A 115 18.15 -6.52 -1.55
CA SER A 115 16.73 -6.38 -1.13
C SER A 115 15.81 -7.28 -1.97
N THR A 116 16.19 -7.61 -3.20
CA THR A 116 15.44 -8.50 -4.11
C THR A 116 15.47 -9.94 -3.64
N ILE A 117 16.65 -10.47 -3.25
CA ILE A 117 16.77 -11.85 -2.73
C ILE A 117 16.00 -12.00 -1.42
N ILE A 118 16.14 -11.02 -0.51
CA ILE A 118 15.38 -11.00 0.74
C ILE A 118 13.87 -10.93 0.46
N LYS A 119 13.45 -10.11 -0.50
CA LYS A 119 12.04 -10.01 -0.92
C LYS A 119 11.51 -11.33 -1.45
N ASN A 120 12.27 -12.05 -2.29
CA ASN A 120 11.86 -13.36 -2.81
C ASN A 120 11.70 -14.40 -1.70
N LYS A 121 12.61 -14.43 -0.71
CA LYS A 121 12.47 -15.32 0.46
C LYS A 121 11.24 -14.99 1.32
N ILE A 122 10.88 -13.69 1.45
CA ILE A 122 9.66 -13.26 2.14
C ILE A 122 8.42 -13.68 1.36
N LEU A 123 8.47 -13.66 0.02
CA LEU A 123 7.41 -14.18 -0.84
C LEU A 123 7.21 -15.69 -0.64
N GLU A 124 8.29 -16.46 -0.51
CA GLU A 124 8.25 -17.91 -0.24
C GLU A 124 7.64 -18.25 1.13
N ILE A 125 7.85 -17.40 2.13
CA ILE A 125 7.34 -17.61 3.50
C ILE A 125 5.89 -17.10 3.64
N GLY A 126 5.41 -16.31 2.68
CA GLY A 126 4.17 -15.54 2.77
C GLY A 126 4.32 -14.25 3.57
N THR A 127 3.37 -13.35 3.45
CA THR A 127 3.37 -12.11 4.24
C THR A 127 2.47 -12.26 5.44
N ALA A 128 2.98 -12.02 6.63
CA ALA A 128 2.16 -12.03 7.84
C ALA A 128 0.93 -11.11 7.68
N PRO A 129 -0.28 -11.53 8.09
CA PRO A 129 -1.50 -10.76 7.91
C PRO A 129 -1.39 -9.31 8.34
N GLN A 130 -0.74 -9.02 9.47
CA GLN A 130 -0.54 -7.68 10.01
C GLN A 130 0.24 -6.75 9.06
N ASN A 131 1.23 -7.30 8.35
CA ASN A 131 2.00 -6.54 7.37
C ASN A 131 1.16 -6.18 6.14
N ARG A 132 0.25 -7.08 5.75
CA ARG A 132 -0.64 -6.86 4.60
C ARG A 132 -1.75 -5.87 4.96
N VAL A 133 -2.37 -6.00 6.13
CA VAL A 133 -3.38 -5.05 6.64
C VAL A 133 -2.85 -3.62 6.56
N SER A 134 -1.66 -3.35 7.09
CA SER A 134 -1.08 -1.99 7.12
C SER A 134 -0.60 -1.48 5.76
N ARG A 135 -0.47 -2.34 4.76
CA ARG A 135 0.18 -1.99 3.50
C ARG A 135 -0.63 -1.02 2.64
N LEU A 136 -1.96 -1.14 2.62
CA LEU A 136 -2.83 -0.24 1.84
C LEU A 136 -2.73 1.20 2.33
N LYS A 137 -2.88 1.42 3.64
CA LYS A 137 -2.76 2.75 4.26
C LYS A 137 -1.41 3.38 4.00
N ARG A 138 -0.33 2.60 4.09
CA ARG A 138 1.02 3.07 3.79
C ARG A 138 1.19 3.44 2.32
N LEU A 139 0.59 2.69 1.38
CA LEU A 139 0.58 3.03 -0.05
C LEU A 139 -0.17 4.34 -0.30
N MET A 140 -1.35 4.52 0.30
CA MET A 140 -2.14 5.74 0.18
C MET A 140 -1.37 6.97 0.70
N ASN A 141 -0.65 6.83 1.80
CA ASN A 141 0.18 7.89 2.36
C ASN A 141 1.45 8.18 1.54
N SER A 142 1.91 7.23 0.72
CA SER A 142 3.19 7.31 0.01
C SER A 142 3.06 7.57 -1.48
N LYS A 143 1.88 7.38 -2.05
CA LYS A 143 1.59 7.55 -3.49
C LYS A 143 0.43 8.50 -3.70
N ARG A 144 0.53 9.34 -4.72
CA ARG A 144 -0.60 10.18 -5.16
C ARG A 144 -1.78 9.34 -5.67
N ILE A 145 -1.49 8.22 -6.32
CA ILE A 145 -2.50 7.30 -6.87
C ILE A 145 -2.08 5.88 -6.53
N VAL A 146 -2.99 5.13 -5.92
CA VAL A 146 -2.87 3.69 -5.66
C VAL A 146 -3.72 2.96 -6.69
N ARG A 147 -3.09 2.02 -7.44
CA ARG A 147 -3.75 1.26 -8.51
C ARG A 147 -4.17 -0.09 -7.98
N ILE A 148 -5.47 -0.30 -7.91
CA ILE A 148 -6.07 -1.55 -7.46
C ILE A 148 -6.69 -2.22 -8.67
N LEU A 149 -6.46 -3.52 -8.85
CA LEU A 149 -7.10 -4.33 -9.88
C LEU A 149 -7.95 -5.41 -9.23
N GLU A 150 -9.06 -5.72 -9.88
CA GLU A 150 -9.96 -6.78 -9.46
C GLU A 150 -9.26 -8.15 -9.52
N SER A 151 -9.53 -8.99 -8.51
CA SER A 151 -9.02 -10.37 -8.41
C SER A 151 -10.06 -11.25 -7.73
N HIS A 152 -10.35 -12.40 -8.31
CA HIS A 152 -11.40 -13.33 -7.88
C HIS A 152 -10.92 -14.77 -7.66
N ASN A 153 -9.65 -15.05 -7.91
CA ASN A 153 -9.02 -16.34 -7.62
C ASN A 153 -7.50 -16.22 -7.55
N SER A 154 -6.82 -17.29 -7.14
CA SER A 154 -5.37 -17.34 -6.98
C SER A 154 -4.61 -17.03 -8.27
N LEU A 155 -5.12 -17.45 -9.45
CA LEU A 155 -4.46 -17.19 -10.72
C LEU A 155 -4.47 -15.70 -11.07
N THR A 156 -5.61 -15.02 -10.92
CA THR A 156 -5.70 -13.58 -11.14
C THR A 156 -4.87 -12.80 -10.11
N GLY A 157 -4.84 -13.28 -8.87
CA GLY A 157 -3.94 -12.75 -7.83
C GLY A 157 -2.46 -12.86 -8.21
N LEU A 158 -2.01 -14.01 -8.70
CA LEU A 158 -0.63 -14.22 -9.19
C LEU A 158 -0.29 -13.32 -10.37
N ILE A 159 -1.23 -13.12 -11.30
CA ILE A 159 -1.03 -12.17 -12.41
C ILE A 159 -0.79 -10.77 -11.87
N ILE A 160 -1.63 -10.29 -10.96
CA ILE A 160 -1.51 -8.95 -10.37
C ILE A 160 -0.20 -8.83 -9.56
N GLU A 161 0.18 -9.85 -8.80
CA GLU A 161 1.42 -9.87 -8.02
C GLU A 161 2.65 -9.67 -8.91
N ASN A 162 2.68 -10.32 -10.08
CA ASN A 162 3.86 -10.40 -10.93
C ASN A 162 3.85 -9.42 -12.11
N LEU A 163 2.69 -8.86 -12.49
CA LEU A 163 2.58 -7.97 -13.64
C LEU A 163 3.36 -6.67 -13.42
N LYS A 164 4.36 -6.47 -14.26
CA LYS A 164 5.18 -5.26 -14.28
C LYS A 164 5.42 -4.81 -15.70
N VAL A 165 5.09 -3.58 -15.99
CA VAL A 165 5.32 -2.95 -17.29
C VAL A 165 6.41 -1.90 -17.17
N LYS A 166 7.45 -2.02 -17.96
CA LYS A 166 8.51 -1.01 -18.07
C LYS A 166 8.05 0.09 -19.00
N LYS A 167 7.92 1.32 -18.50
CA LYS A 167 7.63 2.51 -19.30
C LYS A 167 8.69 3.56 -19.03
N LYS A 168 9.42 3.97 -20.05
CA LYS A 168 10.61 4.84 -19.91
C LYS A 168 11.62 4.19 -18.95
N GLN A 169 11.97 4.87 -17.85
CA GLN A 169 12.93 4.41 -16.85
C GLN A 169 12.28 3.87 -15.57
N ALA A 170 10.94 3.77 -15.52
CA ALA A 170 10.19 3.30 -14.35
C ALA A 170 9.41 2.02 -14.65
N TYR A 171 9.23 1.20 -13.63
CA TYR A 171 8.31 0.06 -13.66
C TYR A 171 6.96 0.50 -13.11
N HIS A 172 5.90 0.13 -13.82
CA HIS A 172 4.52 0.32 -13.40
C HIS A 172 3.93 -1.03 -13.07
N GLU A 173 3.23 -1.11 -11.94
CA GLU A 173 2.55 -2.31 -11.45
C GLU A 173 1.24 -1.92 -10.77
N TYR A 174 0.37 -2.86 -10.56
CA TYR A 174 -0.75 -2.68 -9.64
C TYR A 174 -0.27 -2.75 -8.20
N ASP A 175 -0.85 -1.94 -7.34
CA ASP A 175 -0.43 -1.78 -5.95
C ASP A 175 -1.18 -2.73 -5.01
N GLY A 176 -2.36 -3.16 -5.39
CA GLY A 176 -3.22 -4.03 -4.60
C GLY A 176 -4.30 -4.70 -5.44
N MET A 177 -5.16 -5.42 -4.75
CA MET A 177 -6.25 -6.22 -5.30
C MET A 177 -7.59 -5.78 -4.72
N TRP A 178 -8.66 -6.05 -5.45
CA TRP A 178 -10.04 -5.90 -5.00
C TRP A 178 -10.83 -7.19 -5.25
N SER A 179 -11.35 -7.80 -4.19
CA SER A 179 -12.31 -8.92 -4.27
C SER A 179 -13.70 -8.33 -4.46
N SER A 180 -14.17 -8.32 -5.70
CA SER A 180 -15.49 -7.85 -6.08
C SER A 180 -16.55 -8.93 -5.86
N SER A 181 -17.69 -8.56 -5.29
CA SER A 181 -18.81 -9.48 -5.13
C SER A 181 -19.40 -9.96 -6.47
N LEU A 182 -19.32 -9.11 -7.50
CA LEU A 182 -19.75 -9.46 -8.86
C LEU A 182 -18.94 -10.63 -9.42
N THR A 183 -17.61 -10.51 -9.41
CA THR A 183 -16.73 -11.53 -9.99
C THR A 183 -16.63 -12.77 -9.11
N ASP A 184 -16.67 -12.62 -7.78
CA ASP A 184 -16.77 -13.74 -6.84
C ASP A 184 -18.04 -14.57 -7.09
N SER A 185 -19.17 -13.91 -7.38
CA SER A 185 -20.43 -14.60 -7.73
C SER A 185 -20.35 -15.24 -9.11
N ALA A 186 -19.86 -14.51 -10.11
CA ALA A 186 -19.76 -14.98 -11.48
C ALA A 186 -18.88 -16.23 -11.62
N THR A 187 -17.75 -16.31 -10.89
CA THR A 187 -16.88 -17.50 -10.88
C THR A 187 -17.54 -18.74 -10.30
N LYS A 188 -18.59 -18.56 -9.49
CA LYS A 188 -19.40 -19.65 -8.92
C LYS A 188 -20.68 -19.89 -9.73
N GLY A 189 -20.84 -19.25 -10.90
CA GLY A 189 -22.05 -19.37 -11.75
C GLY A 189 -23.30 -18.80 -11.07
N LYS A 190 -23.17 -17.87 -10.15
CA LYS A 190 -24.27 -17.27 -9.39
C LYS A 190 -24.47 -15.80 -9.74
N PRO A 191 -25.70 -15.27 -9.66
CA PRO A 191 -25.96 -13.86 -9.85
C PRO A 191 -25.38 -13.01 -8.71
N ASP A 192 -25.04 -11.75 -9.01
CA ASP A 192 -24.54 -10.76 -8.05
C ASP A 192 -25.69 -10.12 -7.27
N ASN A 193 -26.32 -10.91 -6.42
CA ASN A 193 -27.45 -10.52 -5.58
C ASN A 193 -27.32 -11.02 -4.13
N SER A 194 -26.08 -11.12 -3.64
CA SER A 194 -25.71 -11.68 -2.33
C SER A 194 -26.00 -13.19 -2.20
N SER A 195 -26.13 -13.93 -3.32
CA SER A 195 -26.31 -15.39 -3.33
C SER A 195 -25.06 -16.15 -2.88
N VAL A 196 -23.90 -15.49 -2.88
CA VAL A 196 -22.65 -16.02 -2.32
C VAL A 196 -22.40 -15.33 -1.00
N ASP A 197 -22.47 -16.09 0.08
CA ASP A 197 -22.26 -15.57 1.44
C ASP A 197 -20.81 -15.20 1.71
N PHE A 198 -20.59 -14.38 2.76
CA PHE A 198 -19.26 -13.91 3.13
C PHE A 198 -18.29 -15.04 3.51
N SER A 199 -18.75 -16.11 4.12
CA SER A 199 -17.88 -17.23 4.53
C SER A 199 -17.32 -17.94 3.32
N SER A 200 -18.16 -18.20 2.31
CA SER A 200 -17.74 -18.77 1.02
C SER A 200 -16.77 -17.86 0.26
N ARG A 201 -16.96 -16.54 0.32
CA ARG A 201 -16.06 -15.56 -0.31
C ARG A 201 -14.73 -15.49 0.42
N ILE A 202 -14.71 -15.48 1.76
CA ILE A 202 -13.49 -15.50 2.57
C ILE A 202 -12.68 -16.76 2.34
N SER A 203 -13.31 -17.92 2.15
CA SER A 203 -12.61 -19.15 1.79
C SER A 203 -11.83 -19.01 0.48
N SER A 204 -12.49 -18.51 -0.58
CA SER A 204 -11.81 -18.25 -1.88
C SER A 204 -10.71 -17.19 -1.79
N LEU A 205 -10.88 -16.22 -0.88
CA LEU A 205 -9.93 -15.16 -0.62
C LEU A 205 -8.63 -15.70 0.04
N ASN A 206 -8.75 -16.69 0.93
CA ASN A 206 -7.57 -17.30 1.57
C ASN A 206 -6.63 -17.91 0.52
N ASP A 207 -7.16 -18.56 -0.53
CA ASP A 207 -6.35 -19.10 -1.62
C ASP A 207 -5.55 -18.01 -2.37
N MET A 208 -6.13 -16.81 -2.54
CA MET A 208 -5.42 -15.66 -3.11
C MET A 208 -4.34 -15.14 -2.16
N MET A 209 -4.63 -15.13 -0.87
CA MET A 209 -3.70 -14.62 0.14
C MET A 209 -2.46 -15.48 0.29
N ASP A 210 -2.56 -16.79 0.04
CA ASP A 210 -1.43 -17.72 0.07
C ASP A 210 -0.38 -17.43 -1.02
N VAL A 211 -0.83 -16.93 -2.18
CA VAL A 211 0.05 -16.74 -3.35
C VAL A 211 0.41 -15.28 -3.61
N THR A 212 -0.08 -14.33 -2.81
CA THR A 212 0.13 -12.88 -3.02
C THR A 212 0.62 -12.19 -1.76
N THR A 213 1.24 -11.02 -1.94
CA THR A 213 1.69 -10.14 -0.84
C THR A 213 1.07 -8.75 -0.89
N LYS A 214 0.35 -8.44 -1.95
CA LYS A 214 -0.29 -7.13 -2.15
C LYS A 214 -1.50 -6.95 -1.24
N PRO A 215 -1.82 -5.72 -0.83
CA PRO A 215 -3.01 -5.46 -0.04
C PRO A 215 -4.27 -5.80 -0.83
N LEU A 216 -5.32 -6.18 -0.13
CA LEU A 216 -6.60 -6.52 -0.71
C LEU A 216 -7.72 -5.72 -0.05
N ILE A 217 -8.62 -5.19 -0.89
CA ILE A 217 -9.89 -4.56 -0.50
C ILE A 217 -11.00 -5.58 -0.72
N PHE A 218 -11.84 -5.79 0.29
CA PHE A 218 -12.98 -6.69 0.23
C PHE A 218 -14.28 -5.92 0.04
N ASP A 219 -15.02 -6.22 -1.04
CA ASP A 219 -16.36 -5.70 -1.29
C ASP A 219 -17.38 -6.45 -0.42
N ALA A 220 -17.91 -5.78 0.57
CA ALA A 220 -18.89 -6.34 1.49
C ALA A 220 -20.34 -5.96 1.16
N ASP A 221 -20.63 -5.61 -0.10
CA ASP A 221 -21.96 -5.19 -0.51
C ASP A 221 -22.49 -4.08 0.42
N ASN A 222 -23.69 -4.22 1.00
CA ASN A 222 -24.22 -3.30 1.98
C ASN A 222 -23.82 -3.61 3.45
N GLY A 223 -22.87 -4.53 3.63
CA GLY A 223 -22.39 -4.98 4.95
C GLY A 223 -23.27 -6.02 5.64
N GLY A 224 -24.43 -6.36 5.08
CA GLY A 224 -25.37 -7.30 5.72
C GLY A 224 -25.98 -6.81 7.02
N GLN A 225 -26.21 -7.72 7.96
CA GLN A 225 -26.74 -7.43 9.29
C GLN A 225 -25.67 -6.78 10.18
N ILE A 226 -26.01 -5.70 10.87
CA ILE A 226 -25.07 -4.93 11.69
C ILE A 226 -24.45 -5.77 12.80
N GLU A 227 -25.21 -6.71 13.36
CA GLU A 227 -24.79 -7.63 14.41
C GLU A 227 -23.68 -8.58 13.96
N HIS A 228 -23.61 -8.88 12.67
CA HIS A 228 -22.62 -9.79 12.10
C HIS A 228 -21.33 -9.10 11.67
N LEU A 229 -21.33 -7.77 11.56
CA LEU A 229 -20.18 -7.01 11.06
C LEU A 229 -18.90 -7.20 11.90
N SER A 230 -19.03 -7.35 13.21
CA SER A 230 -17.89 -7.57 14.09
C SER A 230 -17.17 -8.89 13.79
N PHE A 231 -17.90 -9.94 13.45
CA PHE A 231 -17.35 -11.23 13.08
C PHE A 231 -16.72 -11.20 11.68
N LEU A 232 -17.37 -10.49 10.75
CA LEU A 232 -16.85 -10.29 9.41
C LEU A 232 -15.50 -9.55 9.45
N VAL A 233 -15.43 -8.41 10.14
CA VAL A 233 -14.19 -7.61 10.28
C VAL A 233 -13.06 -8.44 10.88
N ARG A 234 -13.30 -9.16 11.98
CA ARG A 234 -12.29 -10.02 12.61
C ARG A 234 -11.78 -11.11 11.65
N SER A 235 -12.68 -11.69 10.84
CA SER A 235 -12.30 -12.71 9.86
C SER A 235 -11.45 -12.11 8.74
N LEU A 236 -11.80 -10.93 8.24
CA LEU A 236 -11.04 -10.21 7.22
C LEU A 236 -9.65 -9.80 7.71
N GLU A 237 -9.54 -9.20 8.89
CA GLU A 237 -8.24 -8.82 9.48
C GLU A 237 -7.33 -10.04 9.70
N ARG A 238 -7.91 -11.14 10.21
CA ARG A 238 -7.18 -12.40 10.42
C ARG A 238 -6.63 -12.99 9.12
N SER A 239 -7.39 -12.87 8.02
CA SER A 239 -6.94 -13.24 6.68
C SER A 239 -5.95 -12.24 6.07
N GLY A 240 -5.70 -11.08 6.70
CA GLY A 240 -4.78 -10.07 6.19
C GLY A 240 -5.39 -9.13 5.15
N VAL A 241 -6.71 -9.01 5.09
CA VAL A 241 -7.41 -8.00 4.26
C VAL A 241 -7.10 -6.60 4.78
N SER A 242 -6.87 -5.66 3.87
CA SER A 242 -6.41 -4.31 4.22
C SER A 242 -7.56 -3.31 4.36
N ALA A 243 -8.68 -3.58 3.72
CA ALA A 243 -9.86 -2.70 3.79
C ALA A 243 -11.15 -3.44 3.49
N ILE A 244 -12.24 -2.94 4.04
CA ILE A 244 -13.60 -3.30 3.68
C ILE A 244 -14.25 -2.11 2.95
N ILE A 245 -14.99 -2.39 1.86
CA ILE A 245 -15.85 -1.40 1.21
C ILE A 245 -17.30 -1.83 1.34
N MET A 246 -18.16 -0.88 1.75
CA MET A 246 -19.59 -1.09 1.90
C MET A 246 -20.37 -0.01 1.16
N GLU A 247 -21.46 -0.40 0.48
CA GLU A 247 -22.35 0.52 -0.22
C GLU A 247 -23.60 0.85 0.60
N ASP A 248 -24.12 2.07 0.46
CA ASP A 248 -25.29 2.55 1.19
C ASP A 248 -26.63 2.19 0.52
N LYS A 249 -26.70 1.05 -0.18
CA LYS A 249 -27.94 0.47 -0.68
C LYS A 249 -28.61 -0.43 0.35
N ILE A 250 -29.93 -0.56 0.25
CA ILE A 250 -30.75 -1.47 1.05
C ILE A 250 -31.61 -2.38 0.18
N GLY A 251 -32.08 -3.46 0.79
CA GLY A 251 -32.88 -4.49 0.11
C GLY A 251 -32.03 -5.50 -0.62
N LEU A 252 -32.64 -6.21 -1.55
CA LEU A 252 -31.93 -7.16 -2.39
C LEU A 252 -30.88 -6.44 -3.23
N LYS A 253 -29.64 -6.95 -3.18
CA LYS A 253 -28.56 -6.39 -3.98
C LYS A 253 -28.91 -6.38 -5.46
N LYS A 254 -28.70 -5.25 -6.11
CA LYS A 254 -28.84 -5.06 -7.54
C LYS A 254 -27.52 -4.46 -8.06
N ASN A 255 -26.94 -5.10 -9.05
CA ASN A 255 -25.68 -4.65 -9.60
C ASN A 255 -25.79 -3.23 -10.15
N SER A 256 -24.90 -2.33 -9.70
CA SER A 256 -24.90 -0.90 -10.05
C SER A 256 -24.54 -0.62 -11.51
N LEU A 257 -23.99 -1.61 -12.24
CA LEU A 257 -23.68 -1.49 -13.68
C LEU A 257 -24.93 -1.59 -14.57
N PHE A 258 -26.04 -2.12 -14.06
CA PHE A 258 -27.29 -2.19 -14.83
C PHE A 258 -28.01 -0.85 -14.79
N SER A 259 -28.51 -0.42 -15.96
CA SER A 259 -29.22 0.86 -16.11
C SER A 259 -30.55 0.92 -15.35
N ASN A 260 -31.23 -0.22 -15.14
CA ASN A 260 -32.50 -0.26 -14.44
C ASN A 260 -32.31 -0.37 -12.92
N GLN A 261 -32.24 0.79 -12.25
CA GLN A 261 -32.16 0.90 -10.78
C GLN A 261 -33.49 1.31 -10.11
N LYS A 262 -34.63 1.21 -10.83
CA LYS A 262 -35.94 1.73 -10.36
C LYS A 262 -36.37 1.27 -8.97
N ASP A 263 -36.05 0.02 -8.62
CA ASP A 263 -36.43 -0.56 -7.32
C ASP A 263 -35.31 -0.51 -6.27
N ALA A 264 -34.13 -0.03 -6.66
CA ALA A 264 -33.00 0.09 -5.75
C ALA A 264 -33.23 1.29 -4.80
N LYS A 265 -33.04 1.04 -3.51
CA LYS A 265 -33.21 2.05 -2.47
C LYS A 265 -31.87 2.31 -1.78
N GLN A 266 -31.62 3.56 -1.48
CA GLN A 266 -30.47 3.98 -0.69
C GLN A 266 -30.87 4.10 0.77
N ASP A 267 -30.02 3.64 1.67
CA ASP A 267 -30.25 3.68 3.11
C ASP A 267 -30.30 5.14 3.62
N LYS A 268 -30.92 5.32 4.77
CA LYS A 268 -30.82 6.59 5.49
C LYS A 268 -29.37 6.76 5.95
N PRO A 269 -28.75 7.94 5.74
CA PRO A 269 -27.35 8.15 6.10
C PRO A 269 -27.03 7.81 7.55
N GLU A 270 -27.97 8.06 8.46
CA GLU A 270 -27.83 7.80 9.89
C GLU A 270 -27.78 6.28 10.19
N ILE A 271 -28.54 5.47 9.42
CA ILE A 271 -28.56 4.00 9.58
C ILE A 271 -27.26 3.42 9.04
N PHE A 272 -26.86 3.79 7.83
CA PHE A 272 -25.61 3.32 7.27
C PHE A 272 -24.38 3.76 8.10
N SER A 273 -24.42 4.96 8.70
CA SER A 273 -23.40 5.43 9.64
C SER A 273 -23.26 4.54 10.88
N LYS A 274 -24.32 3.88 11.33
CA LYS A 274 -24.24 2.90 12.43
C LYS A 274 -23.39 1.70 12.00
N LYS A 275 -23.56 1.21 10.76
CA LYS A 275 -22.74 0.12 10.20
C LYS A 275 -21.27 0.53 10.12
N ILE A 276 -20.98 1.74 9.62
CA ILE A 276 -19.61 2.28 9.56
C ILE A 276 -18.99 2.29 10.96
N ARG A 277 -19.69 2.89 11.96
CA ARG A 277 -19.22 2.91 13.35
C ARG A 277 -19.00 1.51 13.92
N GLN A 278 -19.89 0.57 13.61
CA GLN A 278 -19.76 -0.82 14.08
C GLN A 278 -18.48 -1.46 13.52
N VAL A 279 -18.18 -1.27 12.23
CA VAL A 279 -16.95 -1.77 11.61
C VAL A 279 -15.72 -1.11 12.24
N CYS A 280 -15.71 0.22 12.39
CA CYS A 280 -14.61 0.97 13.00
C CYS A 280 -14.33 0.51 14.44
N ASN A 281 -15.39 0.30 15.24
CA ASN A 281 -15.26 -0.17 16.62
C ASN A 281 -14.83 -1.65 16.72
N SER A 282 -15.03 -2.43 15.67
CA SER A 282 -14.73 -3.87 15.67
C SER A 282 -13.34 -4.20 15.17
N ARG A 283 -12.72 -3.29 14.42
CA ARG A 283 -11.35 -3.49 13.91
C ARG A 283 -10.35 -3.51 15.06
N GLN A 284 -9.34 -4.37 14.95
CA GLN A 284 -8.24 -4.49 15.91
C GLN A 284 -7.07 -3.56 15.55
N SER A 285 -6.95 -3.21 14.26
CA SER A 285 -5.90 -2.37 13.74
C SER A 285 -6.48 -1.11 13.08
N ASP A 286 -5.95 0.05 13.45
CA ASP A 286 -6.25 1.33 12.77
C ASP A 286 -5.72 1.37 11.33
N ASP A 287 -4.96 0.37 10.93
CA ASP A 287 -4.48 0.22 9.56
C ASP A 287 -5.47 -0.54 8.67
N PHE A 288 -6.49 -1.21 9.24
CA PHE A 288 -7.62 -1.77 8.50
C PHE A 288 -8.59 -0.65 8.13
N LEU A 289 -8.74 -0.38 6.83
CA LEU A 289 -9.49 0.77 6.35
C LEU A 289 -10.96 0.45 6.12
N VAL A 290 -11.81 1.43 6.40
CA VAL A 290 -13.26 1.39 6.15
C VAL A 290 -13.60 2.36 5.03
N ILE A 291 -14.08 1.84 3.90
CA ILE A 291 -14.43 2.62 2.71
C ILE A 291 -15.95 2.65 2.58
N ALA A 292 -16.52 3.86 2.53
CA ALA A 292 -17.95 4.04 2.33
C ALA A 292 -18.24 4.34 0.86
N ARG A 293 -18.93 3.44 0.15
CA ARG A 293 -19.36 3.62 -1.22
C ARG A 293 -20.73 4.29 -1.24
N ILE A 294 -20.81 5.45 -1.89
CA ILE A 294 -22.03 6.24 -2.01
C ILE A 294 -22.71 5.96 -3.35
N GLU A 295 -23.95 5.51 -3.32
CA GLU A 295 -24.73 5.17 -4.52
C GLU A 295 -25.62 6.33 -5.04
N SER A 296 -25.45 7.55 -4.54
CA SER A 296 -26.30 8.70 -4.89
C SER A 296 -26.32 9.00 -6.38
N PHE A 297 -25.19 8.88 -7.10
CA PHE A 297 -25.14 9.10 -8.55
C PHE A 297 -25.86 8.00 -9.31
N ILE A 298 -25.67 6.74 -8.92
CA ILE A 298 -26.30 5.57 -9.52
C ILE A 298 -27.84 5.63 -9.34
N LEU A 299 -28.30 6.17 -8.21
CA LEU A 299 -29.72 6.30 -7.88
C LEU A 299 -30.32 7.65 -8.26
N GLY A 300 -29.60 8.47 -9.04
CA GLY A 300 -30.11 9.74 -9.58
C GLY A 300 -30.30 10.87 -8.57
N LYS A 301 -29.72 10.75 -7.34
CA LYS A 301 -29.86 11.78 -6.29
C LYS A 301 -28.86 12.94 -6.42
N GLY A 302 -27.86 12.79 -7.25
CA GLY A 302 -26.92 13.84 -7.65
C GLY A 302 -25.89 14.23 -6.58
N LEU A 303 -25.10 15.26 -6.93
CA LEU A 303 -23.91 15.68 -6.18
C LEU A 303 -24.22 16.17 -4.75
N LYS A 304 -25.30 16.92 -4.56
CA LYS A 304 -25.66 17.49 -3.24
C LYS A 304 -25.92 16.38 -2.19
N ASP A 305 -26.64 15.32 -2.58
CA ASP A 305 -26.89 14.18 -1.70
C ASP A 305 -25.59 13.40 -1.45
N ALA A 306 -24.78 13.20 -2.49
CA ALA A 306 -23.49 12.52 -2.37
C ALA A 306 -22.55 13.23 -1.38
N LEU A 307 -22.39 14.54 -1.48
CA LEU A 307 -21.55 15.34 -0.58
C LEU A 307 -22.03 15.31 0.86
N LYS A 308 -23.38 15.45 1.06
CA LYS A 308 -23.98 15.34 2.39
C LYS A 308 -23.67 13.97 3.03
N ARG A 309 -23.81 12.89 2.28
CA ARG A 309 -23.51 11.54 2.75
C ARG A 309 -22.02 11.35 3.02
N ALA A 310 -21.15 11.85 2.15
CA ALA A 310 -19.70 11.80 2.35
C ALA A 310 -19.28 12.44 3.67
N GLU A 311 -19.84 13.61 4.00
CA GLU A 311 -19.59 14.29 5.26
C GLU A 311 -20.07 13.46 6.48
N ILE A 312 -21.28 12.90 6.40
CA ILE A 312 -21.85 12.09 7.48
C ILE A 312 -21.03 10.80 7.68
N TYR A 313 -20.64 10.12 6.61
CA TYR A 313 -19.87 8.86 6.67
C TYR A 313 -18.43 9.08 7.15
N SER A 314 -17.81 10.17 6.74
CA SER A 314 -16.49 10.58 7.25
C SER A 314 -16.56 10.85 8.77
N LYS A 315 -17.59 11.59 9.26
CA LYS A 315 -17.81 11.81 10.69
C LYS A 315 -18.15 10.51 11.45
N ALA A 316 -18.67 9.50 10.76
CA ALA A 316 -18.91 8.17 11.35
C ALA A 316 -17.65 7.31 11.46
N GLY A 317 -16.53 7.73 10.86
CA GLY A 317 -15.23 7.06 10.93
C GLY A 317 -14.80 6.38 9.64
N ALA A 318 -15.48 6.58 8.50
CA ALA A 318 -14.99 6.08 7.23
C ALA A 318 -13.62 6.72 6.89
N ASP A 319 -12.64 5.87 6.56
CA ASP A 319 -11.28 6.30 6.21
C ASP A 319 -11.20 6.81 4.75
N ALA A 320 -12.14 6.39 3.90
CA ALA A 320 -12.26 6.82 2.49
C ALA A 320 -13.72 6.77 2.03
N ILE A 321 -14.01 7.53 0.95
CA ILE A 321 -15.30 7.59 0.26
C ILE A 321 -15.10 7.16 -1.19
#